data_234010dfd0ad87432751fed583ce218c
#
_entry.id   234010dfd0ad87432751fed583ce218c
#
_cell.length_a   1.000
_cell.length_b   1.000
_cell.length_c   1.000
_cell.angle_alpha   90.00
_cell.angle_beta   90.00
_cell.angle_gamma   90.00
#
_symmetry.space_group_name_H-M   'P 1'
#
loop_
_entity.id
_entity.type
_entity.pdbx_description
1 polymer ?
#
loop_
_entity_poly.entity_id
_entity_poly.type
_entity_poly.pdbx_seq_one_letter_code
_entity_poly.pdbx_strand_id
1 'polypeptide(L)'
;MSQKFGRLALHMWTIDTTPLATALDAANQAGYDAVELRRTDFKRCFDAGMSNEQVLDLIKKSGIPCGVLGVEYGWLFATSEESKRLFKVFRESCENAVALGCDTLMSAPGQVNGPIKDAIKYLKDAGDVAAEYKLKLAIEFNSQHDVLNSLAVLTELIEGAAKPNCGYLIDAYHFTRSGAGGRGFESVPANKIYCFQYSDLSPNPVTGVRRPTDRLPPGKGVVKWREMLGLLAEKSYTGYLSYEAPNPDQWARSPYDVAREGVELTHQLLRDAVPSYVS
;
A
#
# COMPACT_ATOMS: atom_id res chain seq x y z
N MET A 1 9.58 -23.12 -0.69
CA MET A 1 8.14 -23.32 -0.91
C MET A 1 7.68 -22.22 -1.86
N SER A 2 6.91 -22.55 -2.91
CA SER A 2 6.29 -21.58 -3.81
C SER A 2 5.34 -20.70 -2.97
N GLN A 3 5.46 -19.38 -3.07
CA GLN A 3 4.53 -18.47 -2.38
C GLN A 3 3.14 -18.62 -2.99
N LYS A 4 2.12 -18.77 -2.13
CA LYS A 4 0.73 -18.99 -2.55
C LYS A 4 0.08 -17.65 -2.92
N PHE A 5 -0.78 -17.62 -3.97
CA PHE A 5 -1.65 -16.49 -4.27
C PHE A 5 -2.64 -16.25 -3.12
N GLY A 6 -2.94 -14.98 -2.84
CA GLY A 6 -3.95 -14.60 -1.85
C GLY A 6 -3.44 -14.48 -0.41
N ARG A 7 -2.12 -14.23 -0.22
CA ARG A 7 -1.62 -13.83 1.10
C ARG A 7 -2.17 -12.44 1.47
N LEU A 8 -2.74 -12.32 2.67
CA LEU A 8 -3.43 -11.10 3.09
C LEU A 8 -2.54 -10.25 4.00
N ALA A 9 -2.56 -8.94 3.78
CA ALA A 9 -2.01 -7.97 4.72
C ALA A 9 -3.09 -6.99 5.19
N LEU A 10 -2.99 -6.54 6.44
CA LEU A 10 -3.82 -5.44 6.94
C LEU A 10 -3.04 -4.14 6.86
N HIS A 11 -3.53 -3.18 6.09
CA HIS A 11 -3.01 -1.83 6.06
C HIS A 11 -3.51 -1.04 7.28
N MET A 12 -2.60 -0.43 8.05
CA MET A 12 -2.93 0.20 9.32
C MET A 12 -3.89 1.41 9.20
N TRP A 13 -4.06 1.99 8.01
CA TRP A 13 -5.05 3.04 7.82
C TRP A 13 -6.50 2.54 7.88
N THR A 14 -6.74 1.26 7.68
CA THR A 14 -8.06 0.64 7.82
C THR A 14 -8.61 0.76 9.24
N ILE A 15 -7.73 0.73 10.25
CA ILE A 15 -8.03 0.86 11.67
C ILE A 15 -7.25 2.01 12.32
N ASP A 16 -7.22 3.17 11.65
CA ASP A 16 -6.32 4.31 11.86
C ASP A 16 -6.24 4.85 13.30
N THR A 17 -7.33 4.82 14.05
CA THR A 17 -7.40 5.37 15.42
C THR A 17 -6.89 4.38 16.48
N THR A 18 -6.52 3.18 16.08
CA THR A 18 -6.06 2.11 16.97
C THR A 18 -4.58 2.26 17.31
N PRO A 19 -4.17 2.15 18.58
CA PRO A 19 -2.77 2.10 18.96
C PRO A 19 -2.06 0.93 18.25
N LEU A 20 -0.79 1.14 17.84
CA LEU A 20 -0.05 0.17 17.01
C LEU A 20 -0.03 -1.25 17.62
N ALA A 21 0.23 -1.38 18.92
CA ALA A 21 0.24 -2.68 19.58
C ALA A 21 -1.09 -3.43 19.42
N THR A 22 -2.21 -2.75 19.63
CA THR A 22 -3.56 -3.31 19.47
C THR A 22 -3.87 -3.62 18.01
N ALA A 23 -3.41 -2.78 17.08
CA ALA A 23 -3.62 -2.98 15.65
C ALA A 23 -2.88 -4.24 15.13
N LEU A 24 -1.65 -4.46 15.59
CA LEU A 24 -0.86 -5.64 15.28
C LEU A 24 -1.51 -6.92 15.86
N ASP A 25 -2.01 -6.84 17.10
CA ASP A 25 -2.72 -7.96 17.75
C ASP A 25 -4.03 -8.29 17.00
N ALA A 26 -4.82 -7.27 16.61
CA ALA A 26 -6.04 -7.45 15.85
C ALA A 26 -5.78 -8.11 14.48
N ALA A 27 -4.72 -7.70 13.78
CA ALA A 27 -4.32 -8.32 12.51
C ALA A 27 -3.93 -9.80 12.70
N ASN A 28 -3.16 -10.09 13.74
CA ASN A 28 -2.71 -11.45 14.07
C ASN A 28 -3.89 -12.35 14.42
N GLN A 29 -4.79 -11.90 15.30
CA GLN A 29 -5.98 -12.66 15.70
C GLN A 29 -6.97 -12.88 14.55
N ALA A 30 -7.07 -11.95 13.61
CA ALA A 30 -7.89 -12.09 12.41
C ALA A 30 -7.32 -13.07 11.38
N GLY A 31 -6.03 -13.43 11.48
CA GLY A 31 -5.38 -14.38 10.58
C GLY A 31 -4.78 -13.73 9.32
N TYR A 32 -4.40 -12.45 9.38
CA TYR A 32 -3.58 -11.86 8.32
C TYR A 32 -2.19 -12.46 8.31
N ASP A 33 -1.62 -12.64 7.10
CA ASP A 33 -0.25 -13.15 6.91
C ASP A 33 0.81 -12.08 7.20
N ALA A 34 0.44 -10.79 7.10
CA ALA A 34 1.32 -9.66 7.33
C ALA A 34 0.53 -8.39 7.65
N VAL A 35 1.27 -7.32 7.94
CA VAL A 35 0.74 -5.95 7.99
C VAL A 35 1.43 -5.06 6.99
N GLU A 36 0.74 -4.04 6.52
CA GLU A 36 1.31 -2.90 5.83
C GLU A 36 1.35 -1.69 6.78
N LEU A 37 2.56 -1.27 7.13
CA LEU A 37 2.82 -0.18 8.04
C LEU A 37 3.06 1.13 7.29
N ARG A 38 2.71 2.25 7.92
CA ARG A 38 2.93 3.60 7.39
C ARG A 38 3.98 4.35 8.21
N ARG A 39 4.66 5.32 7.61
CA ARG A 39 5.50 6.25 8.39
C ARG A 39 4.71 6.92 9.53
N THR A 40 3.41 7.19 9.34
CA THR A 40 2.53 7.77 10.37
C THR A 40 2.41 6.87 11.61
N ASP A 41 2.44 5.56 11.46
CA ASP A 41 2.33 4.62 12.59
C ASP A 41 3.58 4.71 13.48
N PHE A 42 4.77 4.82 12.88
CA PHE A 42 6.00 5.11 13.60
C PHE A 42 5.97 6.47 14.26
N LYS A 43 5.56 7.50 13.51
CA LYS A 43 5.48 8.86 14.04
C LYS A 43 4.59 8.96 15.26
N ARG A 44 3.44 8.33 15.28
CA ARG A 44 2.55 8.28 16.44
C ARG A 44 3.21 7.65 17.67
N CYS A 45 4.01 6.60 17.47
CA CYS A 45 4.80 6.00 18.54
C CYS A 45 5.90 6.96 19.05
N PHE A 46 6.58 7.67 18.14
CA PHE A 46 7.58 8.69 18.53
C PHE A 46 6.94 9.84 19.30
N ASP A 47 5.79 10.33 18.84
CA ASP A 47 5.02 11.39 19.52
C ASP A 47 4.55 10.94 20.95
N ALA A 48 4.38 9.63 21.15
CA ALA A 48 4.12 9.01 22.44
C ALA A 48 5.39 8.72 23.27
N GLY A 49 6.57 9.16 22.81
CA GLY A 49 7.84 9.05 23.52
C GLY A 49 8.63 7.76 23.29
N MET A 50 8.23 6.91 22.34
CA MET A 50 9.00 5.72 22.00
C MET A 50 10.20 6.06 21.09
N SER A 51 11.32 5.38 21.30
CA SER A 51 12.43 5.40 20.34
C SER A 51 12.12 4.52 19.12
N ASN A 52 12.86 4.71 18.03
CA ASN A 52 12.73 3.86 16.84
C ASN A 52 12.97 2.39 17.16
N GLU A 53 13.97 2.07 17.97
CA GLU A 53 14.26 0.70 18.42
C GLU A 53 13.08 0.09 19.19
N GLN A 54 12.44 0.85 20.08
CA GLN A 54 11.26 0.38 20.81
C GLN A 54 10.09 0.09 19.90
N VAL A 55 9.89 0.90 18.82
CA VAL A 55 8.84 0.63 17.82
C VAL A 55 9.16 -0.63 17.02
N LEU A 56 10.39 -0.79 16.56
CA LEU A 56 10.83 -2.00 15.85
C LEU A 56 10.68 -3.26 16.73
N ASP A 57 11.04 -3.16 17.99
CA ASP A 57 10.89 -4.26 18.96
C ASP A 57 9.41 -4.62 19.21
N LEU A 58 8.53 -3.59 19.31
CA LEU A 58 7.10 -3.80 19.43
C LEU A 58 6.55 -4.59 18.24
N ILE A 59 6.92 -4.18 17.00
CA ILE A 59 6.48 -4.83 15.78
C ILE A 59 7.00 -6.29 15.74
N LYS A 60 8.27 -6.52 16.00
CA LYS A 60 8.87 -7.87 16.01
C LYS A 60 8.22 -8.78 17.06
N LYS A 61 7.97 -8.28 18.27
CA LYS A 61 7.35 -9.03 19.36
C LYS A 61 5.89 -9.39 19.10
N SER A 62 5.20 -8.68 18.21
CA SER A 62 3.83 -9.03 17.82
C SER A 62 3.74 -10.37 17.08
N GLY A 63 4.85 -10.81 16.48
CA GLY A 63 4.91 -12.05 15.71
C GLY A 63 4.31 -11.98 14.30
N ILE A 64 3.61 -10.86 13.94
CA ILE A 64 3.10 -10.67 12.58
C ILE A 64 4.14 -9.98 11.70
N PRO A 65 4.45 -10.49 10.49
CA PRO A 65 5.43 -9.86 9.59
C PRO A 65 5.00 -8.48 9.09
N CYS A 66 5.96 -7.58 8.86
CA CYS A 66 5.75 -6.40 8.03
C CYS A 66 5.94 -6.80 6.57
N GLY A 67 4.86 -6.85 5.79
CA GLY A 67 4.89 -7.24 4.39
C GLY A 67 5.22 -6.08 3.45
N VAL A 68 4.81 -4.87 3.80
CA VAL A 68 5.06 -3.62 3.06
C VAL A 68 5.26 -2.49 4.06
N LEU A 69 6.21 -1.61 3.79
CA LEU A 69 6.45 -0.43 4.61
C LEU A 69 6.27 0.86 3.79
N GLY A 70 5.27 1.66 4.16
CA GLY A 70 5.02 2.98 3.57
C GLY A 70 6.04 4.01 4.06
N VAL A 71 6.67 4.70 3.12
CA VAL A 71 7.57 5.82 3.39
C VAL A 71 6.78 7.12 3.62
N GLU A 72 7.44 8.18 4.08
CA GLU A 72 6.83 9.52 4.12
C GLU A 72 6.63 10.03 2.69
N TYR A 73 5.40 10.48 2.37
CA TYR A 73 5.03 10.91 1.02
C TYR A 73 5.48 12.34 0.72
N GLY A 74 5.42 12.72 -0.56
CA GLY A 74 5.70 14.06 -1.03
C GLY A 74 7.08 14.24 -1.68
N TRP A 75 8.02 13.32 -1.46
CA TRP A 75 9.39 13.40 -1.98
C TRP A 75 9.48 13.43 -3.50
N LEU A 76 8.49 12.86 -4.23
CA LEU A 76 8.42 12.89 -5.70
C LEU A 76 8.37 14.31 -6.28
N PHE A 77 7.84 15.27 -5.54
CA PHE A 77 7.64 16.65 -5.99
C PHE A 77 8.21 17.68 -5.02
N ALA A 78 8.94 17.24 -4.00
CA ALA A 78 9.55 18.14 -3.02
C ALA A 78 10.69 18.96 -3.64
N THR A 79 10.90 20.16 -3.13
CA THR A 79 11.98 21.04 -3.57
C THR A 79 12.89 21.41 -2.40
N SER A 80 14.15 21.78 -2.71
CA SER A 80 15.07 22.40 -1.77
C SER A 80 15.29 21.60 -0.47
N GLU A 81 15.12 22.27 0.67
CA GLU A 81 15.36 21.68 2.00
C GLU A 81 14.37 20.56 2.35
N GLU A 82 13.14 20.65 1.91
CA GLU A 82 12.15 19.59 2.13
C GLU A 82 12.53 18.30 1.41
N SER A 83 13.08 18.38 0.21
CA SER A 83 13.61 17.21 -0.49
C SER A 83 14.73 16.54 0.31
N LYS A 84 15.67 17.30 0.88
CA LYS A 84 16.74 16.75 1.72
C LYS A 84 16.19 16.06 2.96
N ARG A 85 15.22 16.69 3.63
CA ARG A 85 14.56 16.12 4.81
C ARG A 85 13.88 14.80 4.48
N LEU A 86 13.07 14.78 3.41
CA LEU A 86 12.32 13.60 2.99
C LEU A 86 13.24 12.45 2.55
N PHE A 87 14.34 12.73 1.85
CA PHE A 87 15.33 11.70 1.51
C PHE A 87 16.07 11.15 2.73
N LYS A 88 16.31 11.97 3.77
CA LYS A 88 16.82 11.45 5.05
C LYS A 88 15.81 10.48 5.67
N VAL A 89 14.52 10.84 5.76
CA VAL A 89 13.46 9.99 6.30
C VAL A 89 13.24 8.74 5.43
N PHE A 90 13.46 8.84 4.12
CA PHE A 90 13.40 7.70 3.22
C PHE A 90 14.50 6.66 3.55
N ARG A 91 15.74 7.10 3.83
CA ARG A 91 16.82 6.21 4.30
C ARG A 91 16.48 5.55 5.64
N GLU A 92 15.96 6.31 6.60
CA GLU A 92 15.48 5.74 7.87
C GLU A 92 14.40 4.66 7.64
N SER A 93 13.51 4.87 6.65
CA SER A 93 12.49 3.87 6.27
C SER A 93 13.12 2.63 5.63
N CYS A 94 14.18 2.77 4.83
CA CYS A 94 14.94 1.63 4.31
C CYS A 94 15.59 0.81 5.44
N GLU A 95 16.22 1.47 6.39
CA GLU A 95 16.84 0.84 7.57
C GLU A 95 15.79 0.08 8.40
N ASN A 96 14.62 0.69 8.63
CA ASN A 96 13.51 0.06 9.33
C ASN A 96 12.95 -1.15 8.57
N ALA A 97 12.80 -1.07 7.24
CA ALA A 97 12.37 -2.19 6.42
C ALA A 97 13.32 -3.39 6.55
N VAL A 98 14.62 -3.15 6.42
CA VAL A 98 15.64 -4.19 6.62
C VAL A 98 15.57 -4.77 8.02
N ALA A 99 15.46 -3.93 9.05
CA ALA A 99 15.37 -4.38 10.44
C ALA A 99 14.14 -5.25 10.72
N LEU A 100 13.03 -5.03 9.97
CA LEU A 100 11.79 -5.80 10.06
C LEU A 100 11.73 -7.01 9.12
N GLY A 101 12.76 -7.22 8.28
CA GLY A 101 12.75 -8.26 7.25
C GLY A 101 11.75 -7.99 6.11
N CYS A 102 11.33 -6.75 5.94
CA CYS A 102 10.47 -6.31 4.85
C CYS A 102 11.33 -5.98 3.61
N ASP A 103 10.96 -6.51 2.43
CA ASP A 103 11.70 -6.29 1.18
C ASP A 103 11.06 -5.23 0.27
N THR A 104 9.90 -4.70 0.66
CA THR A 104 9.09 -3.83 -0.19
C THR A 104 8.70 -2.54 0.52
N LEU A 105 9.16 -1.42 -0.03
CA LEU A 105 8.69 -0.08 0.32
C LEU A 105 7.53 0.31 -0.60
N MET A 106 6.59 1.14 -0.10
CA MET A 106 5.57 1.77 -0.92
C MET A 106 5.56 3.27 -0.76
N SER A 107 5.18 3.98 -1.82
CA SER A 107 4.95 5.42 -1.81
C SER A 107 3.85 5.85 -2.74
N ALA A 108 3.05 6.80 -2.26
CA ALA A 108 2.09 7.58 -3.06
C ALA A 108 2.62 9.01 -3.30
N PRO A 109 2.03 9.82 -4.21
CA PRO A 109 2.54 11.15 -4.56
C PRO A 109 2.52 12.17 -3.41
N GLY A 110 1.65 12.01 -2.42
CA GLY A 110 1.45 12.99 -1.36
C GLY A 110 0.54 14.15 -1.78
N GLN A 111 0.82 15.35 -1.25
CA GLN A 111 -0.02 16.55 -1.46
C GLN A 111 0.60 17.56 -2.44
N VAL A 112 1.91 17.46 -2.68
CA VAL A 112 2.68 18.43 -3.48
C VAL A 112 2.61 18.05 -4.95
N ASN A 113 2.41 19.02 -5.81
CA ASN A 113 2.43 18.88 -7.27
C ASN A 113 3.75 19.42 -7.85
N GLY A 114 4.14 18.89 -8.98
CA GLY A 114 5.30 19.34 -9.73
C GLY A 114 5.36 18.70 -11.11
N PRO A 115 6.32 19.09 -11.94
CA PRO A 115 6.52 18.48 -13.25
C PRO A 115 6.89 16.99 -13.14
N ILE A 116 6.32 16.14 -13.99
CA ILE A 116 6.61 14.70 -14.00
C ILE A 116 8.10 14.40 -14.21
N LYS A 117 8.79 15.23 -15.01
CA LYS A 117 10.24 15.10 -15.22
C LYS A 117 11.07 15.20 -13.94
N ASP A 118 10.60 16.00 -12.97
CA ASP A 118 11.27 16.14 -11.67
C ASP A 118 10.98 14.93 -10.80
N ALA A 119 9.75 14.42 -10.84
CA ALA A 119 9.37 13.18 -10.18
C ALA A 119 10.17 11.98 -10.72
N ILE A 120 10.41 11.90 -12.04
CA ILE A 120 11.26 10.88 -12.67
C ILE A 120 12.67 10.93 -12.09
N LYS A 121 13.25 12.12 -11.95
CA LYS A 121 14.57 12.29 -11.34
C LYS A 121 14.59 11.80 -9.90
N TYR A 122 13.62 12.24 -9.09
CA TYR A 122 13.55 11.83 -7.69
C TYR A 122 13.27 10.33 -7.52
N LEU A 123 12.45 9.73 -8.38
CA LEU A 123 12.26 8.29 -8.36
C LEU A 123 13.54 7.53 -8.70
N LYS A 124 14.34 8.05 -9.63
CA LYS A 124 15.64 7.49 -9.94
C LYS A 124 16.55 7.52 -8.70
N ASP A 125 16.66 8.67 -8.04
CA ASP A 125 17.48 8.85 -6.83
C ASP A 125 16.98 7.95 -5.68
N ALA A 126 15.67 7.87 -5.45
CA ALA A 126 15.07 6.99 -4.43
C ALA A 126 15.26 5.50 -4.75
N GLY A 127 15.18 5.12 -6.04
CA GLY A 127 15.47 3.77 -6.50
C GLY A 127 16.92 3.37 -6.23
N ASP A 128 17.87 4.29 -6.42
CA ASP A 128 19.29 4.05 -6.08
C ASP A 128 19.46 3.85 -4.56
N VAL A 129 18.86 4.70 -3.75
CA VAL A 129 18.87 4.55 -2.29
C VAL A 129 18.26 3.21 -1.87
N ALA A 130 17.09 2.85 -2.36
CA ALA A 130 16.45 1.58 -2.02
C ALA A 130 17.30 0.36 -2.46
N ALA A 131 18.00 0.46 -3.58
CA ALA A 131 18.90 -0.58 -4.07
C ALA A 131 20.10 -0.83 -3.15
N GLU A 132 20.64 0.20 -2.47
CA GLU A 132 21.69 0.05 -1.46
C GLU A 132 21.27 -0.94 -0.34
N TYR A 133 19.97 -0.97 -0.03
CA TYR A 133 19.36 -1.84 0.98
C TYR A 133 18.71 -3.12 0.39
N LYS A 134 18.84 -3.34 -0.93
CA LYS A 134 18.22 -4.46 -1.67
C LYS A 134 16.68 -4.46 -1.59
N LEU A 135 16.07 -3.29 -1.52
CA LEU A 135 14.63 -3.11 -1.40
C LEU A 135 13.98 -2.82 -2.75
N LYS A 136 12.75 -3.30 -2.90
CA LYS A 136 11.82 -2.90 -3.94
C LYS A 136 11.10 -1.61 -3.53
N LEU A 137 10.76 -0.77 -4.50
CA LEU A 137 9.99 0.45 -4.29
C LEU A 137 8.74 0.42 -5.18
N ALA A 138 7.59 0.20 -4.57
CA ALA A 138 6.29 0.22 -5.21
C ALA A 138 5.72 1.64 -5.22
N ILE A 139 5.35 2.15 -6.38
CA ILE A 139 4.76 3.49 -6.53
C ILE A 139 3.29 3.35 -6.87
N GLU A 140 2.48 4.11 -6.17
CA GLU A 140 1.05 4.24 -6.37
C GLU A 140 0.72 5.54 -7.10
N PHE A 141 -0.27 5.54 -7.98
CA PHE A 141 -0.93 6.78 -8.38
C PHE A 141 -2.16 7.04 -7.48
N ASN A 142 -2.44 8.30 -7.21
CA ASN A 142 -3.67 8.69 -6.52
C ASN A 142 -4.63 9.33 -7.55
N SER A 143 -5.76 8.69 -7.80
CA SER A 143 -6.76 9.12 -8.80
C SER A 143 -7.29 10.55 -8.60
N GLN A 144 -6.97 11.19 -7.49
CA GLN A 144 -7.35 12.57 -7.16
C GLN A 144 -6.14 13.52 -7.06
N HIS A 145 -4.94 13.04 -7.42
CA HIS A 145 -3.78 13.89 -7.54
C HIS A 145 -3.80 14.64 -8.89
N ASP A 146 -3.32 15.88 -8.92
CA ASP A 146 -3.39 16.69 -10.14
C ASP A 146 -2.45 16.21 -11.25
N VAL A 147 -1.37 15.51 -10.90
CA VAL A 147 -0.34 15.02 -11.84
C VAL A 147 -0.31 13.49 -11.88
N LEU A 148 0.08 12.82 -10.80
CA LEU A 148 0.23 11.37 -10.75
C LEU A 148 -1.13 10.72 -10.41
N ASN A 149 -2.07 10.72 -11.37
CA ASN A 149 -3.48 10.37 -11.18
C ASN A 149 -3.98 9.19 -12.01
N SER A 150 -3.12 8.55 -12.79
CA SER A 150 -3.51 7.46 -13.67
C SER A 150 -2.38 6.48 -13.91
N LEU A 151 -2.72 5.28 -14.39
CA LEU A 151 -1.73 4.27 -14.76
C LEU A 151 -0.78 4.79 -15.86
N ALA A 152 -1.28 5.57 -16.80
CA ALA A 152 -0.45 6.10 -17.89
C ALA A 152 0.69 6.98 -17.36
N VAL A 153 0.38 7.91 -16.45
CA VAL A 153 1.39 8.78 -15.84
C VAL A 153 2.31 8.00 -14.89
N LEU A 154 1.77 7.01 -14.17
CA LEU A 154 2.59 6.13 -13.34
C LEU A 154 3.57 5.30 -14.19
N THR A 155 3.13 4.83 -15.35
CA THR A 155 4.00 4.11 -16.31
C THR A 155 5.10 5.02 -16.83
N GLU A 156 4.76 6.25 -17.27
CA GLU A 156 5.75 7.26 -17.67
C GLU A 156 6.81 7.50 -16.57
N LEU A 157 6.36 7.61 -15.33
CA LEU A 157 7.25 7.83 -14.18
C LEU A 157 8.20 6.65 -13.97
N ILE A 158 7.68 5.41 -13.94
CA ILE A 158 8.48 4.20 -13.66
C ILE A 158 9.44 3.90 -14.81
N GLU A 159 8.97 3.98 -16.06
CA GLU A 159 9.80 3.76 -17.25
C GLU A 159 10.86 4.85 -17.40
N GLY A 160 10.49 6.12 -17.16
CA GLY A 160 11.42 7.25 -17.20
C GLY A 160 12.53 7.15 -16.15
N ALA A 161 12.24 6.62 -14.97
CA ALA A 161 13.25 6.38 -13.95
C ALA A 161 14.18 5.21 -14.30
N ALA A 162 13.72 4.25 -15.08
CA ALA A 162 14.48 3.08 -15.57
C ALA A 162 15.21 2.30 -14.47
N LYS A 163 14.61 2.16 -13.28
CA LYS A 163 15.20 1.43 -12.15
C LYS A 163 14.60 0.03 -12.04
N PRO A 164 15.42 -1.04 -11.98
CA PRO A 164 14.94 -2.41 -11.94
C PRO A 164 14.14 -2.72 -10.67
N ASN A 165 14.44 -2.07 -9.56
CA ASN A 165 13.80 -2.22 -8.26
C ASN A 165 12.62 -1.26 -8.03
N CYS A 166 12.25 -0.41 -8.99
CA CYS A 166 11.03 0.37 -8.99
C CYS A 166 9.92 -0.35 -9.76
N GLY A 167 8.70 -0.34 -9.22
CA GLY A 167 7.56 -1.03 -9.80
C GLY A 167 6.24 -0.44 -9.33
N TYR A 168 5.16 -1.13 -9.64
CA TYR A 168 3.80 -0.66 -9.45
C TYR A 168 3.22 -1.15 -8.13
N LEU A 169 2.55 -0.26 -7.44
CA LEU A 169 1.47 -0.59 -6.52
C LEU A 169 0.15 -0.42 -7.29
N ILE A 170 -0.63 -1.46 -7.33
CA ILE A 170 -1.97 -1.45 -7.92
C ILE A 170 -2.98 -1.33 -6.78
N ASP A 171 -3.72 -0.22 -6.70
CA ASP A 171 -4.81 -0.06 -5.74
C ASP A 171 -6.16 -0.15 -6.44
N ALA A 172 -6.97 -1.13 -6.08
CA ALA A 172 -8.29 -1.39 -6.66
C ALA A 172 -9.22 -0.16 -6.58
N TYR A 173 -9.18 0.59 -5.48
CA TYR A 173 -9.95 1.81 -5.30
C TYR A 173 -9.55 2.89 -6.31
N HIS A 174 -8.26 3.21 -6.40
CA HIS A 174 -7.78 4.25 -7.30
C HIS A 174 -7.95 3.86 -8.78
N PHE A 175 -7.74 2.60 -9.14
CA PHE A 175 -8.01 2.11 -10.48
C PHE A 175 -9.49 2.24 -10.86
N THR A 176 -10.40 1.81 -9.98
CA THR A 176 -11.84 1.91 -10.24
C THR A 176 -12.29 3.38 -10.32
N ARG A 177 -11.80 4.22 -9.42
CA ARG A 177 -12.12 5.64 -9.37
C ARG A 177 -11.59 6.44 -10.57
N SER A 178 -10.47 6.06 -11.14
CA SER A 178 -9.92 6.65 -12.36
C SER A 178 -10.63 6.21 -13.64
N GLY A 179 -11.57 5.27 -13.54
CA GLY A 179 -12.25 4.67 -14.69
C GLY A 179 -11.49 3.50 -15.34
N ALA A 180 -10.29 3.16 -14.83
CA ALA A 180 -9.45 2.08 -15.36
C ALA A 180 -9.65 0.74 -14.62
N GLY A 181 -10.70 0.58 -13.82
CA GLY A 181 -10.97 -0.62 -13.02
C GLY A 181 -11.07 -1.92 -13.85
N GLY A 182 -11.23 -3.03 -13.17
CA GLY A 182 -11.27 -4.35 -13.80
C GLY A 182 -9.90 -4.77 -14.33
N ARG A 183 -9.79 -5.04 -15.62
CA ARG A 183 -8.53 -5.43 -16.28
C ARG A 183 -7.61 -4.25 -16.65
N GLY A 184 -7.84 -3.05 -16.15
CA GLY A 184 -7.13 -1.83 -16.55
C GLY A 184 -5.61 -1.84 -16.37
N PHE A 185 -5.05 -2.79 -15.62
CA PHE A 185 -3.59 -2.98 -15.45
C PHE A 185 -3.02 -4.19 -16.22
N GLU A 186 -3.73 -4.69 -17.25
CA GLU A 186 -3.30 -5.85 -18.03
C GLU A 186 -1.93 -5.67 -18.68
N SER A 187 -1.61 -4.46 -19.15
CA SER A 187 -0.32 -4.10 -19.74
C SER A 187 0.85 -4.08 -18.74
N VAL A 188 0.58 -4.01 -17.43
CA VAL A 188 1.65 -3.95 -16.42
C VAL A 188 2.36 -5.29 -16.34
N PRO A 189 3.71 -5.35 -16.47
CA PRO A 189 4.44 -6.60 -16.38
C PRO A 189 4.25 -7.25 -14.99
N ALA A 190 3.98 -8.56 -14.97
CA ALA A 190 3.69 -9.30 -13.74
C ALA A 190 4.80 -9.14 -12.67
N ASN A 191 6.07 -9.21 -13.09
CA ASN A 191 7.24 -9.06 -12.22
C ASN A 191 7.51 -7.63 -11.76
N LYS A 192 6.69 -6.66 -12.17
CA LYS A 192 6.76 -5.26 -11.75
C LYS A 192 5.61 -4.87 -10.82
N ILE A 193 4.64 -5.74 -10.57
CA ILE A 193 3.61 -5.53 -9.56
C ILE A 193 4.19 -5.97 -8.22
N TYR A 194 4.56 -5.00 -7.37
CA TYR A 194 5.20 -5.26 -6.09
C TYR A 194 4.23 -5.27 -4.92
N CYS A 195 3.12 -4.54 -5.04
CA CYS A 195 2.06 -4.49 -4.03
C CYS A 195 0.69 -4.38 -4.71
N PHE A 196 -0.32 -4.97 -4.08
CA PHE A 196 -1.71 -4.78 -4.45
C PHE A 196 -2.49 -4.34 -3.21
N GLN A 197 -3.00 -3.12 -3.23
CA GLN A 197 -3.92 -2.62 -2.22
C GLN A 197 -5.37 -2.74 -2.68
N TYR A 198 -6.28 -2.93 -1.72
CA TYR A 198 -7.67 -3.09 -2.06
C TYR A 198 -8.63 -2.60 -0.98
N SER A 199 -9.70 -2.00 -1.46
CA SER A 199 -10.95 -1.70 -0.80
C SER A 199 -12.01 -1.48 -1.85
N ASP A 200 -13.26 -1.40 -1.45
CA ASP A 200 -14.31 -1.11 -2.42
C ASP A 200 -14.56 0.39 -2.55
N LEU A 201 -15.07 0.77 -3.70
CA LEU A 201 -15.47 2.13 -4.04
C LEU A 201 -16.98 2.28 -3.89
N SER A 202 -17.42 3.31 -3.16
CA SER A 202 -18.83 3.69 -3.10
C SER A 202 -19.37 4.01 -4.51
N PRO A 203 -20.63 3.67 -4.83
CA PRO A 203 -21.27 4.13 -6.06
C PRO A 203 -21.41 5.67 -6.12
N ASN A 204 -21.32 6.34 -4.97
CA ASN A 204 -21.35 7.78 -4.83
C ASN A 204 -20.13 8.27 -4.04
N PRO A 205 -18.93 8.22 -4.61
CA PRO A 205 -17.70 8.53 -3.88
C PRO A 205 -17.59 10.03 -3.60
N VAL A 206 -16.98 10.37 -2.47
CA VAL A 206 -16.68 11.76 -2.10
C VAL A 206 -15.78 12.39 -3.16
N THR A 207 -16.08 13.63 -3.57
CA THR A 207 -15.31 14.40 -4.56
C THR A 207 -14.61 15.60 -3.93
N GLY A 208 -13.58 16.13 -4.60
CA GLY A 208 -12.86 17.32 -4.14
C GLY A 208 -11.91 17.08 -2.95
N VAL A 209 -11.69 15.84 -2.54
CA VAL A 209 -10.79 15.49 -1.45
C VAL A 209 -9.69 14.57 -1.98
N ARG A 210 -8.42 14.97 -1.82
CA ARG A 210 -7.26 14.19 -2.33
C ARG A 210 -7.05 12.85 -1.61
N ARG A 211 -7.45 12.75 -0.35
CA ARG A 211 -7.36 11.52 0.44
C ARG A 211 -8.71 11.22 1.09
N PRO A 212 -9.67 10.75 0.29
CA PRO A 212 -11.00 10.45 0.82
C PRO A 212 -10.94 9.24 1.75
N THR A 213 -11.77 9.32 2.79
CA THR A 213 -11.94 8.26 3.80
C THR A 213 -13.32 7.63 3.69
N ASP A 214 -13.76 7.40 2.46
CA ASP A 214 -15.08 6.84 2.10
C ASP A 214 -14.97 5.43 1.50
N ARG A 215 -13.83 4.77 1.73
CA ARG A 215 -13.60 3.42 1.21
C ARG A 215 -14.46 2.40 1.94
N LEU A 216 -14.97 1.43 1.19
CA LEU A 216 -15.85 0.39 1.72
C LEU A 216 -15.08 -0.94 1.88
N PRO A 217 -15.57 -1.84 2.77
CA PRO A 217 -15.08 -3.21 2.82
C PRO A 217 -15.23 -3.92 1.47
N PRO A 218 -14.40 -4.92 1.18
CA PRO A 218 -14.40 -5.62 -0.10
C PRO A 218 -15.78 -6.27 -0.40
N GLY A 219 -16.26 -6.11 -1.63
CA GLY A 219 -17.56 -6.61 -2.08
C GLY A 219 -18.76 -5.75 -1.67
N LYS A 220 -18.54 -4.58 -1.06
CA LYS A 220 -19.61 -3.67 -0.62
C LYS A 220 -19.81 -2.45 -1.54
N GLY A 221 -19.14 -2.38 -2.67
CA GLY A 221 -19.18 -1.27 -3.60
C GLY A 221 -19.25 -1.70 -5.06
N VAL A 222 -18.55 -0.98 -5.93
CA VAL A 222 -18.64 -1.13 -7.39
C VAL A 222 -17.38 -1.65 -8.06
N VAL A 223 -16.37 -2.09 -7.29
CA VAL A 223 -15.13 -2.64 -7.83
C VAL A 223 -15.41 -3.95 -8.57
N LYS A 224 -14.83 -4.10 -9.75
CA LYS A 224 -14.97 -5.31 -10.59
C LYS A 224 -14.01 -6.42 -10.12
N TRP A 225 -14.30 -7.00 -8.97
CA TRP A 225 -13.40 -7.93 -8.26
C TRP A 225 -13.00 -9.14 -9.09
N ARG A 226 -13.95 -9.76 -9.80
CA ARG A 226 -13.67 -10.94 -10.62
C ARG A 226 -12.64 -10.65 -11.71
N GLU A 227 -12.73 -9.47 -12.33
CA GLU A 227 -11.77 -9.05 -13.35
C GLU A 227 -10.40 -8.74 -12.75
N MET A 228 -10.35 -8.01 -11.64
CA MET A 228 -9.09 -7.60 -11.01
C MET A 228 -8.33 -8.77 -10.38
N LEU A 229 -9.00 -9.55 -9.54
CA LEU A 229 -8.37 -10.70 -8.86
C LEU A 229 -8.05 -11.82 -9.85
N GLY A 230 -8.93 -12.04 -10.85
CA GLY A 230 -8.65 -12.97 -11.94
C GLY A 230 -7.38 -12.60 -12.71
N LEU A 231 -7.23 -11.32 -13.06
CA LEU A 231 -6.02 -10.82 -13.74
C LEU A 231 -4.76 -10.99 -12.88
N LEU A 232 -4.82 -10.73 -11.56
CA LEU A 232 -3.69 -10.97 -10.66
C LEU A 232 -3.30 -12.46 -10.64
N ALA A 233 -4.29 -13.36 -10.59
CA ALA A 233 -4.04 -14.80 -10.62
C ALA A 233 -3.43 -15.23 -11.96
N GLU A 234 -3.95 -14.74 -13.10
CA GLU A 234 -3.38 -14.97 -14.43
C GLU A 234 -1.91 -14.51 -14.51
N LYS A 235 -1.59 -13.39 -13.87
CA LYS A 235 -0.22 -12.87 -13.78
C LYS A 235 0.66 -13.63 -12.77
N SER A 236 0.12 -14.65 -12.10
CA SER A 236 0.84 -15.41 -11.06
C SER A 236 1.38 -14.51 -9.93
N TYR A 237 0.62 -13.50 -9.54
CA TYR A 237 1.01 -12.60 -8.47
C TYR A 237 1.12 -13.36 -7.14
N THR A 238 2.21 -13.17 -6.42
CA THR A 238 2.47 -13.84 -5.14
C THR A 238 2.77 -12.86 -3.99
N GLY A 239 2.63 -11.57 -4.25
CA GLY A 239 2.74 -10.54 -3.22
C GLY A 239 1.55 -10.54 -2.26
N TYR A 240 1.53 -9.58 -1.35
CA TYR A 240 0.42 -9.41 -0.43
C TYR A 240 -0.75 -8.67 -1.09
N LEU A 241 -1.97 -9.12 -0.77
CA LEU A 241 -3.18 -8.36 -0.98
C LEU A 241 -3.39 -7.54 0.31
N SER A 242 -3.19 -6.24 0.24
CA SER A 242 -3.22 -5.36 1.40
C SER A 242 -4.57 -4.64 1.53
N TYR A 243 -5.32 -4.94 2.59
CA TYR A 243 -6.62 -4.35 2.85
C TYR A 243 -6.48 -2.93 3.38
N GLU A 244 -6.81 -1.94 2.55
CA GLU A 244 -6.74 -0.51 2.86
C GLU A 244 -8.10 0.17 2.68
N ALA A 245 -8.91 0.23 3.72
CA ALA A 245 -10.24 0.83 3.70
C ALA A 245 -10.43 1.93 4.77
N PRO A 246 -9.73 3.08 4.63
CA PRO A 246 -9.93 4.18 5.56
C PRO A 246 -11.37 4.69 5.52
N ASN A 247 -12.04 4.60 6.68
CA ASN A 247 -13.43 5.04 6.83
C ASN A 247 -13.72 5.32 8.30
N PRO A 248 -14.19 6.55 8.67
CA PRO A 248 -14.54 6.89 10.05
C PRO A 248 -15.53 5.94 10.70
N ASP A 249 -16.48 5.38 9.94
CA ASP A 249 -17.43 4.40 10.47
C ASP A 249 -16.75 3.10 10.87
N GLN A 250 -15.70 2.70 10.16
CA GLN A 250 -14.86 1.54 10.53
C GLN A 250 -14.00 1.87 11.75
N TRP A 251 -13.45 3.08 11.83
CA TRP A 251 -12.60 3.51 12.94
C TRP A 251 -13.37 3.62 14.27
N ALA A 252 -14.69 3.80 14.23
CA ALA A 252 -15.55 3.80 15.40
C ALA A 252 -15.89 2.39 15.94
N ARG A 253 -15.52 1.32 15.20
CA ARG A 253 -15.76 -0.08 15.56
C ARG A 253 -14.56 -0.68 16.28
N SER A 254 -14.77 -1.86 16.86
CA SER A 254 -13.65 -2.67 17.37
C SER A 254 -12.67 -3.00 16.24
N PRO A 255 -11.35 -2.75 16.40
CA PRO A 255 -10.36 -3.10 15.39
C PRO A 255 -10.31 -4.61 15.11
N TYR A 256 -10.62 -5.44 16.09
CA TYR A 256 -10.72 -6.89 15.94
C TYR A 256 -11.86 -7.30 15.01
N ASP A 257 -13.01 -6.65 15.13
CA ASP A 257 -14.16 -6.94 14.27
C ASP A 257 -13.93 -6.47 12.83
N VAL A 258 -13.34 -5.27 12.66
CA VAL A 258 -12.98 -4.74 11.34
C VAL A 258 -11.94 -5.62 10.65
N ALA A 259 -10.91 -6.06 11.37
CA ALA A 259 -9.87 -6.93 10.83
C ALA A 259 -10.44 -8.30 10.42
N ARG A 260 -11.26 -8.93 11.29
CA ARG A 260 -11.90 -10.23 11.00
C ARG A 260 -12.84 -10.14 9.81
N GLU A 261 -13.73 -9.15 9.76
CA GLU A 261 -14.63 -8.91 8.62
C GLU A 261 -13.85 -8.75 7.31
N GLY A 262 -12.73 -8.02 7.33
CA GLY A 262 -11.86 -7.82 6.16
C GLY A 262 -11.34 -9.16 5.62
N VAL A 263 -10.87 -10.05 6.47
CA VAL A 263 -10.40 -11.39 6.08
C VAL A 263 -11.53 -12.23 5.50
N GLU A 264 -12.69 -12.30 6.19
CA GLU A 264 -13.84 -13.11 5.77
C GLU A 264 -14.36 -12.68 4.39
N LEU A 265 -14.58 -11.37 4.19
CA LEU A 265 -15.02 -10.82 2.91
C LEU A 265 -14.01 -11.04 1.80
N THR A 266 -12.71 -10.90 2.10
CA THR A 266 -11.65 -11.11 1.11
C THR A 266 -11.59 -12.57 0.67
N HIS A 267 -11.64 -13.52 1.60
CA HIS A 267 -11.69 -14.94 1.24
C HIS A 267 -12.91 -15.27 0.40
N GLN A 268 -14.07 -14.66 0.68
CA GLN A 268 -15.26 -14.84 -0.17
C GLN A 268 -15.00 -14.33 -1.58
N LEU A 269 -14.48 -13.11 -1.74
CA LEU A 269 -14.15 -12.56 -3.06
C LEU A 269 -13.13 -13.40 -3.83
N LEU A 270 -12.11 -13.93 -3.16
CA LEU A 270 -11.10 -14.78 -3.78
C LEU A 270 -11.71 -16.08 -4.29
N ARG A 271 -12.59 -16.73 -3.52
CA ARG A 271 -13.34 -17.92 -3.98
C ARG A 271 -14.21 -17.64 -5.20
N ASP A 272 -14.87 -16.47 -5.22
CA ASP A 272 -15.79 -16.09 -6.30
C ASP A 272 -15.07 -15.65 -7.58
N ALA A 273 -13.86 -15.09 -7.44
CA ALA A 273 -13.08 -14.53 -8.56
C ALA A 273 -12.05 -15.50 -9.14
N VAL A 274 -11.49 -16.38 -8.32
CA VAL A 274 -10.39 -17.26 -8.69
C VAL A 274 -10.75 -18.71 -8.35
N PRO A 275 -11.30 -19.48 -9.30
CA PRO A 275 -11.81 -20.84 -9.03
C PRO A 275 -10.78 -21.82 -8.45
N SER A 276 -9.49 -21.58 -8.68
CA SER A 276 -8.38 -22.40 -8.14
C SER A 276 -7.94 -21.96 -6.71
N TYR A 277 -8.56 -20.93 -6.16
CA TYR A 277 -8.20 -20.45 -4.82
C TYR A 277 -8.70 -21.42 -3.73
N VAL A 278 -7.78 -21.81 -2.87
CA VAL A 278 -8.05 -22.60 -1.64
C VAL A 278 -7.55 -21.77 -0.47
N SER A 279 -8.44 -21.38 0.43
CA SER A 279 -8.14 -20.58 1.63
C SER A 279 -7.28 -21.34 2.64
#